data_5144fcd70c13815edbd922d8b69f044c
#
_entry.id   5144fcd70c13815edbd922d8b69f044c
#
_cell.length_a   1.000
_cell.length_b   1.000
_cell.length_c   1.000
_cell.angle_alpha   90.00
_cell.angle_beta   90.00
_cell.angle_gamma   90.00
#
_symmetry.space_group_name_H-M   'P 1'
#
loop_
_entity.id
_entity.type
_entity.pdbx_description
1 polymer ?
#
loop_
_entity_poly.entity_id
_entity_poly.type
_entity_poly.pdbx_seq_one_letter_code
_entity_poly.pdbx_strand_id
1 'polypeptide(L)'
;MNIDSKSGMCLVKVLLILFTFHFSLFTSFAQNADLQKAVAKYKKTTTVTAAATKTSHKDAIAKDVVTKGTLTMKKPADVSISIDGGKDQLVMHGSEFTMVVKGKSHKTSSQTNPQFATFQAVFEYILKGGEGDLSKLSDLAVTKQGNNIILTITPIADSKKAQRRMLFSSFVLTIDKNTSELKALRMNERGGYTEYTFTGHQFK
;
A
#
# COMPACT_ATOMS: atom_id res chain seq x y z
N MET A 1 -13.64 35.99 -51.34
CA MET A 1 -14.33 35.83 -50.05
C MET A 1 -13.64 34.68 -49.32
N ASN A 2 -12.59 35.04 -48.52
CA ASN A 2 -11.76 34.05 -47.78
C ASN A 2 -12.34 33.88 -46.40
N ILE A 3 -12.84 32.70 -46.11
CA ILE A 3 -13.35 32.34 -44.77
C ILE A 3 -12.17 31.76 -44.01
N ASP A 4 -11.80 32.44 -42.91
CA ASP A 4 -10.68 32.10 -42.03
C ASP A 4 -10.80 30.71 -41.41
N SER A 5 -9.93 29.82 -41.84
CA SER A 5 -9.80 28.43 -41.33
C SER A 5 -9.15 28.34 -39.94
N LYS A 6 -8.82 29.47 -39.28
CA LYS A 6 -8.12 29.49 -37.97
C LYS A 6 -9.05 29.37 -36.77
N SER A 7 -10.34 29.63 -36.89
CA SER A 7 -11.29 29.57 -35.77
C SER A 7 -11.68 28.15 -35.38
N GLY A 8 -11.76 27.21 -36.33
CA GLY A 8 -12.16 25.82 -36.07
C GLY A 8 -11.12 25.01 -35.29
N MET A 9 -9.83 25.32 -35.48
CA MET A 9 -8.74 24.55 -34.86
C MET A 9 -8.54 24.89 -33.38
N CYS A 10 -8.95 26.08 -32.95
CA CYS A 10 -8.88 26.51 -31.55
C CYS A 10 -10.00 25.85 -30.71
N LEU A 11 -11.21 25.75 -31.28
CA LEU A 11 -12.36 25.10 -30.62
C LEU A 11 -12.14 23.61 -30.42
N VAL A 12 -11.56 22.92 -31.41
CA VAL A 12 -11.27 21.48 -31.31
C VAL A 12 -10.20 21.18 -30.24
N LYS A 13 -9.18 22.05 -30.14
CA LYS A 13 -8.14 21.88 -29.10
C LYS A 13 -8.68 22.14 -27.70
N VAL A 14 -9.56 23.10 -27.49
CA VAL A 14 -10.20 23.37 -26.20
C VAL A 14 -11.16 22.23 -25.83
N LEU A 15 -11.91 21.72 -26.79
CA LEU A 15 -12.81 20.56 -26.55
C LEU A 15 -12.05 19.28 -26.20
N LEU A 16 -10.89 19.03 -26.81
CA LEU A 16 -10.04 17.88 -26.50
C LEU A 16 -9.42 18.00 -25.09
N ILE A 17 -9.01 19.18 -24.66
CA ILE A 17 -8.46 19.41 -23.32
C ILE A 17 -9.55 19.27 -22.24
N LEU A 18 -10.78 19.71 -22.49
CA LEU A 18 -11.90 19.50 -21.58
C LEU A 18 -12.29 18.02 -21.45
N PHE A 19 -12.19 17.24 -22.53
CA PHE A 19 -12.52 15.82 -22.51
C PHE A 19 -11.47 14.97 -21.75
N THR A 20 -10.19 15.34 -21.80
CA THR A 20 -9.13 14.65 -21.05
C THR A 20 -9.17 14.96 -19.56
N PHE A 21 -9.66 16.14 -19.16
CA PHE A 21 -9.76 16.51 -17.73
C PHE A 21 -10.91 15.80 -17.00
N HIS A 22 -11.99 15.45 -17.71
CA HIS A 22 -13.10 14.70 -17.11
C HIS A 22 -12.81 13.20 -16.94
N PHE A 23 -11.90 12.62 -17.73
CA PHE A 23 -11.60 11.19 -17.63
C PHE A 23 -10.78 10.82 -16.38
N SER A 24 -9.97 11.74 -15.85
CA SER A 24 -9.13 11.48 -14.67
C SER A 24 -9.92 11.54 -13.34
N LEU A 25 -11.06 12.22 -13.29
CA LEU A 25 -11.89 12.28 -12.07
C LEU A 25 -12.74 11.02 -11.86
N PHE A 26 -13.19 10.37 -12.94
CA PHE A 26 -14.01 9.15 -12.83
C PHE A 26 -13.21 7.91 -12.40
N THR A 27 -11.91 7.85 -12.66
CA THR A 27 -11.07 6.71 -12.29
C THR A 27 -10.86 6.62 -10.77
N SER A 28 -10.75 7.73 -10.07
CA SER A 28 -10.52 7.77 -8.61
C SER A 28 -11.72 7.25 -7.80
N PHE A 29 -12.95 7.58 -8.20
CA PHE A 29 -14.16 7.11 -7.51
C PHE A 29 -14.41 5.63 -7.73
N ALA A 30 -14.21 5.12 -8.95
CA ALA A 30 -14.38 3.71 -9.27
C ALA A 30 -13.34 2.82 -8.54
N GLN A 31 -12.11 3.28 -8.42
CA GLN A 31 -11.03 2.58 -7.73
C GLN A 31 -11.28 2.48 -6.21
N ASN A 32 -11.82 3.53 -5.59
CA ASN A 32 -12.18 3.51 -4.18
C ASN A 32 -13.35 2.55 -3.90
N ALA A 33 -14.36 2.49 -4.78
CA ALA A 33 -15.46 1.54 -4.67
C ALA A 33 -15.00 0.08 -4.83
N ASP A 34 -14.06 -0.20 -5.75
CA ASP A 34 -13.47 -1.53 -5.92
C ASP A 34 -12.64 -1.93 -4.69
N LEU A 35 -11.86 -1.01 -4.11
CA LEU A 35 -11.12 -1.24 -2.88
C LEU A 35 -12.07 -1.53 -1.70
N GLN A 36 -13.11 -0.73 -1.53
CA GLN A 36 -14.09 -0.92 -0.47
C GLN A 36 -14.74 -2.32 -0.55
N LYS A 37 -15.13 -2.75 -1.75
CA LYS A 37 -15.65 -4.11 -1.98
C LYS A 37 -14.59 -5.17 -1.68
N ALA A 38 -13.35 -4.96 -2.10
CA ALA A 38 -12.26 -5.89 -1.88
C ALA A 38 -11.97 -6.15 -0.40
N VAL A 39 -12.16 -5.14 0.46
CA VAL A 39 -11.89 -5.27 1.90
C VAL A 39 -13.15 -5.52 2.74
N ALA A 40 -14.34 -5.56 2.14
CA ALA A 40 -15.62 -5.67 2.87
C ALA A 40 -15.71 -6.92 3.78
N LYS A 41 -15.04 -8.02 3.41
CA LYS A 41 -14.99 -9.26 4.21
C LYS A 41 -14.40 -9.02 5.60
N TYR A 42 -13.43 -8.10 5.73
CA TYR A 42 -12.82 -7.75 7.01
C TYR A 42 -13.82 -7.13 8.01
N LYS A 43 -14.93 -6.56 7.53
CA LYS A 43 -15.95 -5.97 8.43
C LYS A 43 -16.48 -6.98 9.45
N LYS A 44 -16.67 -8.23 9.04
CA LYS A 44 -17.19 -9.33 9.88
C LYS A 44 -16.09 -10.20 10.51
N THR A 45 -14.83 -9.87 10.26
CA THR A 45 -13.67 -10.65 10.69
C THR A 45 -13.02 -9.97 11.89
N THR A 46 -12.65 -10.72 12.90
CA THR A 46 -11.90 -10.23 14.07
C THR A 46 -10.40 -10.49 13.93
N THR A 47 -10.05 -11.61 13.29
CA THR A 47 -8.67 -12.05 13.11
C THR A 47 -8.48 -12.67 11.73
N VAL A 48 -7.39 -12.33 11.07
CA VAL A 48 -6.94 -13.00 9.84
C VAL A 48 -5.56 -13.57 10.08
N THR A 49 -5.35 -14.82 9.68
CA THR A 49 -4.03 -15.47 9.68
C THR A 49 -3.69 -15.97 8.29
N ALA A 50 -2.40 -15.98 7.94
CA ALA A 50 -1.91 -16.54 6.68
C ALA A 50 -0.46 -17.04 6.84
N ALA A 51 -0.04 -17.95 5.97
CA ALA A 51 1.37 -18.24 5.79
C ALA A 51 2.05 -17.06 5.10
N ALA A 52 3.26 -16.72 5.53
CA ALA A 52 4.06 -15.63 4.97
C ALA A 52 5.36 -16.17 4.38
N THR A 53 5.76 -15.62 3.22
CA THR A 53 7.09 -15.82 2.66
C THR A 53 7.72 -14.44 2.48
N LYS A 54 8.90 -14.23 3.10
CA LYS A 54 9.69 -13.01 2.94
C LYS A 54 10.74 -13.24 1.88
N THR A 55 10.80 -12.36 0.90
CA THR A 55 11.89 -12.25 -0.10
C THR A 55 12.64 -10.95 0.14
N SER A 56 13.93 -11.03 0.38
CA SER A 56 14.82 -9.87 0.49
C SER A 56 15.73 -9.80 -0.73
N HIS A 57 15.54 -8.77 -1.52
CA HIS A 57 16.35 -8.45 -2.70
C HIS A 57 17.27 -7.28 -2.41
N LYS A 58 18.53 -7.39 -2.83
CA LYS A 58 19.51 -6.31 -2.80
C LYS A 58 20.16 -6.21 -4.15
N ASP A 59 20.17 -5.03 -4.76
CA ASP A 59 20.69 -4.78 -6.10
C ASP A 59 22.15 -5.21 -6.27
N ALA A 60 22.92 -5.18 -5.16
CA ALA A 60 24.33 -5.59 -5.16
C ALA A 60 24.53 -7.11 -4.99
N ILE A 61 23.46 -7.90 -4.80
CA ILE A 61 23.54 -9.34 -4.51
C ILE A 61 22.73 -10.10 -5.55
N ALA A 62 23.37 -11.02 -6.26
CA ALA A 62 22.75 -11.76 -7.37
C ALA A 62 21.63 -12.74 -6.95
N LYS A 63 21.52 -13.08 -5.65
CA LYS A 63 20.55 -14.06 -5.17
C LYS A 63 19.69 -13.50 -4.04
N ASP A 64 18.38 -13.63 -4.20
CA ASP A 64 17.41 -13.27 -3.18
C ASP A 64 17.48 -14.22 -1.98
N VAL A 65 17.26 -13.66 -0.79
CA VAL A 65 17.08 -14.43 0.44
C VAL A 65 15.60 -14.65 0.69
N VAL A 66 15.18 -15.93 0.74
CA VAL A 66 13.78 -16.33 0.94
C VAL A 66 13.65 -17.04 2.28
N THR A 67 12.71 -16.59 3.12
CA THR A 67 12.41 -17.15 4.43
C THR A 67 10.90 -17.25 4.65
N LYS A 68 10.46 -18.14 5.54
CA LYS A 68 9.04 -18.42 5.81
C LYS A 68 8.63 -17.94 7.19
N GLY A 69 7.32 -17.71 7.34
CA GLY A 69 6.73 -17.28 8.59
C GLY A 69 5.21 -17.19 8.53
N THR A 70 4.64 -16.28 9.30
CA THR A 70 3.19 -16.11 9.45
C THR A 70 2.81 -14.64 9.44
N LEU A 71 1.60 -14.37 8.93
CA LEU A 71 0.88 -13.11 9.09
C LEU A 71 -0.25 -13.31 10.09
N THR A 72 -0.42 -12.37 10.99
CA THR A 72 -1.60 -12.23 11.83
C THR A 72 -2.07 -10.79 11.80
N MET A 73 -3.35 -10.57 11.49
CA MET A 73 -4.00 -9.27 11.56
C MET A 73 -5.19 -9.35 12.49
N LYS A 74 -5.35 -8.37 13.40
CA LYS A 74 -6.45 -8.31 14.38
C LYS A 74 -7.00 -6.90 14.46
N LYS A 75 -8.32 -6.79 14.64
CA LYS A 75 -8.93 -5.49 14.96
C LYS A 75 -8.47 -5.00 16.35
N PRO A 76 -8.41 -3.67 16.55
CA PRO A 76 -8.78 -2.64 15.56
C PRO A 76 -7.66 -2.31 14.56
N ALA A 77 -6.37 -2.51 14.91
CA ALA A 77 -5.24 -2.04 14.10
C ALA A 77 -3.94 -2.81 14.40
N ASP A 78 -4.03 -4.11 14.62
CA ASP A 78 -2.87 -4.95 14.91
C ASP A 78 -2.48 -5.76 13.67
N VAL A 79 -1.23 -5.65 13.26
CA VAL A 79 -0.63 -6.44 12.20
C VAL A 79 0.70 -7.00 12.68
N SER A 80 0.89 -8.28 12.55
CA SER A 80 2.14 -8.97 12.90
C SER A 80 2.57 -9.91 11.78
N ILE A 81 3.75 -9.66 11.23
CA ILE A 81 4.43 -10.56 10.31
C ILE A 81 5.65 -11.08 11.05
N SER A 82 5.69 -12.39 11.30
CA SER A 82 6.77 -13.07 12.03
C SER A 82 7.46 -14.06 11.12
N ILE A 83 8.77 -13.92 10.92
CA ILE A 83 9.58 -14.67 9.98
C ILE A 83 10.70 -15.38 10.73
N ASP A 84 11.08 -16.58 10.30
CA ASP A 84 12.17 -17.39 10.86
C ASP A 84 12.06 -17.54 12.39
N GLY A 85 10.89 -17.96 12.85
CA GLY A 85 10.64 -18.17 14.28
C GLY A 85 10.71 -16.87 15.12
N GLY A 86 10.49 -15.70 14.50
CA GLY A 86 10.50 -14.42 15.18
C GLY A 86 11.85 -13.68 15.16
N LYS A 87 12.87 -14.21 14.46
CA LYS A 87 14.15 -13.49 14.27
C LYS A 87 13.99 -12.21 13.46
N ASP A 88 13.05 -12.21 12.51
CA ASP A 88 12.61 -11.03 11.77
C ASP A 88 11.12 -10.82 12.01
N GLN A 89 10.72 -9.60 12.36
CA GLN A 89 9.33 -9.25 12.60
C GLN A 89 9.01 -7.85 12.06
N LEU A 90 7.79 -7.69 11.58
CA LEU A 90 7.17 -6.39 11.38
C LEU A 90 5.86 -6.39 12.16
N VAL A 91 5.78 -5.56 13.19
CA VAL A 91 4.61 -5.47 14.06
C VAL A 91 4.09 -4.04 14.06
N MET A 92 2.79 -3.88 13.83
CA MET A 92 2.04 -2.65 14.04
C MET A 92 1.01 -2.93 15.13
N HIS A 93 1.00 -2.13 16.17
CA HIS A 93 0.00 -2.13 17.24
C HIS A 93 -0.53 -0.72 17.41
N GLY A 94 -1.70 -0.43 16.83
CA GLY A 94 -2.19 0.94 16.70
C GLY A 94 -1.18 1.82 15.98
N SER A 95 -0.70 2.89 16.63
CA SER A 95 0.31 3.81 16.09
C SER A 95 1.76 3.34 16.25
N GLU A 96 2.00 2.31 17.05
CA GLU A 96 3.34 1.80 17.34
C GLU A 96 3.80 0.79 16.29
N PHE A 97 5.04 0.94 15.84
CA PHE A 97 5.70 0.04 14.90
C PHE A 97 6.95 -0.55 15.54
N THR A 98 7.09 -1.85 15.44
CA THR A 98 8.30 -2.57 15.82
C THR A 98 8.80 -3.38 14.64
N MET A 99 10.03 -3.15 14.24
CA MET A 99 10.72 -3.97 13.27
C MET A 99 11.88 -4.69 13.93
N VAL A 100 11.89 -6.02 13.89
CA VAL A 100 13.00 -6.84 14.34
C VAL A 100 13.74 -7.34 13.11
N VAL A 101 15.04 -7.07 13.03
CA VAL A 101 15.90 -7.51 11.94
C VAL A 101 17.11 -8.21 12.53
N LYS A 102 17.27 -9.49 12.23
CA LYS A 102 18.34 -10.35 12.80
C LYS A 102 18.40 -10.29 14.32
N GLY A 103 17.24 -10.29 14.97
CA GLY A 103 17.09 -10.21 16.43
C GLY A 103 17.28 -8.82 17.04
N LYS A 104 17.60 -7.78 16.25
CA LYS A 104 17.70 -6.40 16.75
C LYS A 104 16.38 -5.67 16.55
N SER A 105 15.81 -5.15 17.63
CA SER A 105 14.53 -4.43 17.63
C SER A 105 14.72 -2.94 17.38
N HIS A 106 13.91 -2.41 16.46
CA HIS A 106 13.78 -0.98 16.16
C HIS A 106 12.32 -0.59 16.36
N LYS A 107 12.07 0.38 17.24
CA LYS A 107 10.72 0.89 17.50
C LYS A 107 10.56 2.30 16.98
N THR A 108 9.39 2.60 16.48
CA THR A 108 8.97 3.93 16.01
C THR A 108 7.45 4.05 16.13
N SER A 109 6.91 5.21 15.83
CA SER A 109 5.47 5.42 15.81
C SER A 109 5.07 6.27 14.61
N SER A 110 3.85 6.12 14.13
CA SER A 110 3.29 6.96 13.06
C SER A 110 3.17 8.43 13.47
N GLN A 111 3.10 8.71 14.77
CA GLN A 111 3.04 10.07 15.32
C GLN A 111 4.40 10.78 15.24
N THR A 112 5.49 10.05 15.45
CA THR A 112 6.85 10.59 15.44
C THR A 112 7.57 10.40 14.10
N ASN A 113 7.06 9.50 13.26
CA ASN A 113 7.65 9.18 11.96
C ASN A 113 6.55 9.14 10.88
N PRO A 114 6.33 10.27 10.17
CA PRO A 114 5.23 10.41 9.21
C PRO A 114 5.21 9.37 8.09
N GLN A 115 6.36 8.75 7.76
CA GLN A 115 6.40 7.70 6.72
C GLN A 115 5.50 6.49 7.05
N PHE A 116 5.11 6.31 8.33
CA PHE A 116 4.22 5.23 8.74
C PHE A 116 2.76 5.66 8.94
N ALA A 117 2.44 6.96 8.87
CA ALA A 117 1.08 7.44 9.13
C ALA A 117 0.08 6.91 8.09
N THR A 118 0.39 7.04 6.80
CA THR A 118 -0.45 6.52 5.73
C THR A 118 -0.48 4.99 5.72
N PHE A 119 0.64 4.33 6.03
CA PHE A 119 0.69 2.88 6.18
C PHE A 119 -0.29 2.40 7.27
N GLN A 120 -0.30 3.03 8.44
CA GLN A 120 -1.26 2.74 9.51
C GLN A 120 -2.70 2.97 9.04
N ALA A 121 -2.99 4.12 8.46
CA ALA A 121 -4.34 4.47 8.01
C ALA A 121 -4.89 3.46 6.98
N VAL A 122 -4.04 2.97 6.06
CA VAL A 122 -4.42 1.96 5.07
C VAL A 122 -4.73 0.62 5.75
N PHE A 123 -3.92 0.14 6.70
CA PHE A 123 -4.22 -1.10 7.41
C PHE A 123 -5.47 -1.00 8.30
N GLU A 124 -5.67 0.15 8.96
CA GLU A 124 -6.91 0.40 9.70
C GLU A 124 -8.13 0.35 8.78
N TYR A 125 -8.07 0.99 7.62
CA TYR A 125 -9.13 0.95 6.63
C TYR A 125 -9.45 -0.48 6.18
N ILE A 126 -8.42 -1.29 5.88
CA ILE A 126 -8.58 -2.70 5.52
C ILE A 126 -9.26 -3.45 6.66
N LEU A 127 -8.76 -3.37 7.89
CA LEU A 127 -9.27 -4.10 9.05
C LEU A 127 -10.67 -3.66 9.47
N LYS A 128 -11.05 -2.41 9.20
CA LYS A 128 -12.42 -1.89 9.37
C LYS A 128 -13.37 -2.29 8.24
N GLY A 129 -12.87 -3.04 7.23
CA GLY A 129 -13.69 -3.49 6.09
C GLY A 129 -14.10 -2.37 5.14
N GLY A 130 -13.23 -1.38 4.96
CA GLY A 130 -13.46 -0.25 4.07
C GLY A 130 -14.18 0.94 4.72
N GLU A 131 -14.28 0.98 6.05
CA GLU A 131 -14.82 2.13 6.78
C GLU A 131 -13.73 3.20 6.96
N GLY A 132 -14.03 4.43 6.55
CA GLY A 132 -13.13 5.57 6.59
C GLY A 132 -12.96 6.23 5.22
N ASP A 133 -12.11 7.23 5.16
CA ASP A 133 -11.86 8.01 3.96
C ASP A 133 -10.34 8.08 3.68
N LEU A 134 -9.91 7.38 2.65
CA LEU A 134 -8.52 7.38 2.18
C LEU A 134 -8.23 8.50 1.14
N SER A 135 -9.26 9.21 0.66
CA SER A 135 -9.11 10.22 -0.40
C SER A 135 -8.26 11.42 0.02
N LYS A 136 -8.11 11.64 1.32
CA LYS A 136 -7.32 12.72 1.92
C LYS A 136 -5.82 12.40 2.02
N LEU A 137 -5.43 11.15 1.75
CA LEU A 137 -4.04 10.71 1.82
C LEU A 137 -3.33 11.01 0.49
N SER A 138 -2.62 12.13 0.44
CA SER A 138 -1.95 12.63 -0.78
C SER A 138 -0.77 11.76 -1.23
N ASP A 139 -0.25 10.93 -0.36
CA ASP A 139 0.84 9.98 -0.61
C ASP A 139 0.37 8.56 -0.94
N LEU A 140 -0.95 8.34 -1.07
CA LEU A 140 -1.56 7.06 -1.43
C LEU A 140 -2.09 7.10 -2.88
N ALA A 141 -1.65 6.15 -3.68
CA ALA A 141 -2.24 5.82 -4.97
C ALA A 141 -2.93 4.45 -4.92
N VAL A 142 -4.14 4.37 -5.46
CA VAL A 142 -4.90 3.13 -5.62
C VAL A 142 -5.01 2.83 -7.09
N THR A 143 -4.60 1.64 -7.53
CA THR A 143 -4.69 1.20 -8.93
C THR A 143 -5.25 -0.22 -9.00
N LYS A 144 -5.73 -0.60 -10.18
CA LYS A 144 -6.28 -1.92 -10.44
C LYS A 144 -5.48 -2.62 -11.53
N GLN A 145 -5.06 -3.85 -11.25
CA GLN A 145 -4.37 -4.71 -12.20
C GLN A 145 -5.04 -6.09 -12.23
N GLY A 146 -5.88 -6.32 -13.22
CA GLY A 146 -6.68 -7.54 -13.31
C GLY A 146 -7.59 -7.72 -12.09
N ASN A 147 -7.37 -8.78 -11.32
CA ASN A 147 -8.10 -9.06 -10.07
C ASN A 147 -7.46 -8.43 -8.83
N ASN A 148 -6.34 -7.74 -8.96
CA ASN A 148 -5.65 -7.14 -7.83
C ASN A 148 -5.96 -5.64 -7.73
N ILE A 149 -6.15 -5.18 -6.49
CA ILE A 149 -6.10 -3.79 -6.11
C ILE A 149 -4.72 -3.54 -5.53
N ILE A 150 -4.01 -2.57 -6.09
CA ILE A 150 -2.67 -2.18 -5.68
C ILE A 150 -2.75 -0.83 -4.96
N LEU A 151 -2.32 -0.81 -3.70
CA LEU A 151 -2.18 0.42 -2.93
C LEU A 151 -0.69 0.76 -2.84
N THR A 152 -0.30 1.87 -3.43
CA THR A 152 1.08 2.37 -3.38
C THR A 152 1.14 3.59 -2.47
N ILE A 153 1.87 3.48 -1.38
CA ILE A 153 2.14 4.56 -0.43
C ILE A 153 3.54 5.07 -0.72
N THR A 154 3.64 6.37 -1.08
CA THR A 154 4.92 7.04 -1.34
C THR A 154 5.10 8.12 -0.29
N PRO A 155 5.76 7.83 0.84
CA PRO A 155 5.87 8.77 1.94
C PRO A 155 6.50 10.10 1.51
N ILE A 156 5.88 11.21 1.93
CA ILE A 156 6.33 12.56 1.60
C ILE A 156 7.26 13.04 2.70
N ALA A 157 8.41 13.57 2.32
CA ALA A 157 9.37 14.15 3.24
C ALA A 157 9.33 15.68 3.16
N ASP A 158 9.39 16.35 4.31
CA ASP A 158 9.37 17.81 4.41
C ASP A 158 10.62 18.48 3.82
N SER A 159 11.68 17.72 3.60
CA SER A 159 12.94 18.21 3.04
C SER A 159 13.75 17.12 2.35
N LYS A 160 14.68 17.51 1.46
CA LYS A 160 15.66 16.59 0.84
C LYS A 160 16.50 15.83 1.88
N LYS A 161 16.79 16.46 3.03
CA LYS A 161 17.54 15.84 4.13
C LYS A 161 16.70 14.76 4.84
N ALA A 162 15.41 15.04 5.09
CA ALA A 162 14.46 14.07 5.65
C ALA A 162 14.28 12.89 4.67
N GLN A 163 14.09 13.15 3.37
CA GLN A 163 13.95 12.11 2.35
C GLN A 163 15.15 11.16 2.29
N ARG A 164 16.38 11.67 2.44
CA ARG A 164 17.59 10.82 2.48
C ARG A 164 17.68 9.93 3.72
N ARG A 165 16.96 10.25 4.80
CA ARG A 165 16.92 9.49 6.06
C ARG A 165 15.78 8.49 6.11
N MET A 166 14.86 8.51 5.14
CA MET A 166 13.76 7.56 5.09
C MET A 166 14.32 6.15 4.84
N LEU A 167 13.80 5.20 5.60
CA LEU A 167 14.15 3.78 5.48
C LEU A 167 13.54 3.20 4.20
N PHE A 168 12.32 3.60 3.89
CA PHE A 168 11.55 3.10 2.76
C PHE A 168 11.19 4.23 1.81
N SER A 169 11.31 4.00 0.51
CA SER A 169 10.88 4.91 -0.54
C SER A 169 9.42 4.72 -0.89
N SER A 170 8.88 3.51 -0.71
CA SER A 170 7.45 3.24 -0.86
C SER A 170 7.06 1.92 -0.21
N PHE A 171 5.74 1.79 0.07
CA PHE A 171 5.08 0.55 0.45
C PHE A 171 4.05 0.21 -0.62
N VAL A 172 3.99 -1.05 -1.04
CA VAL A 172 3.03 -1.52 -2.02
C VAL A 172 2.27 -2.70 -1.43
N LEU A 173 0.96 -2.54 -1.28
CA LEU A 173 0.07 -3.60 -0.84
C LEU A 173 -0.72 -4.12 -2.03
N THR A 174 -0.85 -5.43 -2.14
CA THR A 174 -1.64 -6.10 -3.17
C THR A 174 -2.77 -6.87 -2.53
N ILE A 175 -4.02 -6.54 -2.86
CA ILE A 175 -5.23 -7.19 -2.37
C ILE A 175 -5.97 -7.83 -3.54
N ASP A 176 -6.33 -9.10 -3.40
CA ASP A 176 -7.22 -9.76 -4.36
C ASP A 176 -8.67 -9.31 -4.11
N LYS A 177 -9.29 -8.70 -5.12
CA LYS A 177 -10.64 -8.12 -4.99
C LYS A 177 -11.75 -9.16 -4.86
N ASN A 178 -11.50 -10.41 -5.28
CA ASN A 178 -12.50 -11.47 -5.25
C ASN A 178 -12.48 -12.26 -3.94
N THR A 179 -11.27 -12.48 -3.38
CA THR A 179 -11.08 -13.27 -2.16
C THR A 179 -10.90 -12.40 -0.92
N SER A 180 -10.65 -11.10 -1.08
CA SER A 180 -10.26 -10.14 -0.03
C SER A 180 -8.89 -10.45 0.61
N GLU A 181 -8.09 -11.31 0.02
CA GLU A 181 -6.79 -11.69 0.56
C GLU A 181 -5.75 -10.61 0.32
N LEU A 182 -5.04 -10.22 1.37
CA LEU A 182 -3.80 -9.45 1.22
C LEU A 182 -2.73 -10.39 0.64
N LYS A 183 -2.44 -10.25 -0.65
CA LYS A 183 -1.50 -11.15 -1.37
C LYS A 183 -0.06 -10.82 -1.09
N ALA A 184 0.28 -9.52 -0.98
CA ALA A 184 1.65 -9.08 -0.78
C ALA A 184 1.73 -7.73 -0.07
N LEU A 185 2.82 -7.54 0.64
CA LEU A 185 3.35 -6.27 1.11
C LEU A 185 4.79 -6.14 0.66
N ARG A 186 5.09 -5.18 -0.18
CA ARG A 186 6.44 -4.85 -0.63
C ARG A 186 6.88 -3.52 -0.04
N MET A 187 8.05 -3.50 0.54
CA MET A 187 8.72 -2.32 1.08
C MET A 187 9.95 -2.03 0.23
N ASN A 188 9.90 -0.97 -0.56
CA ASN A 188 11.03 -0.54 -1.38
C ASN A 188 11.98 0.32 -0.55
N GLU A 189 13.24 -0.01 -0.58
CA GLU A 189 14.32 0.66 0.14
C GLU A 189 15.45 1.05 -0.82
N ARG A 190 16.41 1.82 -0.34
CA ARG A 190 17.54 2.18 -1.19
C ARG A 190 18.39 0.94 -1.50
N GLY A 191 18.54 0.61 -2.79
CA GLY A 191 19.32 -0.53 -3.25
C GLY A 191 18.67 -1.89 -3.03
N GLY A 192 17.32 -1.93 -3.09
CA GLY A 192 16.58 -3.18 -3.07
C GLY A 192 15.15 -3.08 -2.55
N TYR A 193 14.61 -4.22 -2.15
CA TYR A 193 13.29 -4.30 -1.52
C TYR A 193 13.19 -5.49 -0.57
N THR A 194 12.21 -5.42 0.31
CA THR A 194 11.70 -6.55 1.08
C THR A 194 10.25 -6.78 0.70
N GLU A 195 9.90 -7.99 0.28
CA GLU A 195 8.54 -8.36 -0.08
C GLU A 195 8.07 -9.53 0.79
N TYR A 196 6.87 -9.40 1.33
CA TYR A 196 6.14 -10.47 2.01
C TYR A 196 5.00 -10.89 1.10
N THR A 197 4.93 -12.17 0.74
CA THR A 197 3.79 -12.78 0.05
C THR A 197 3.01 -13.65 1.01
N PHE A 198 1.68 -13.65 0.91
CA PHE A 198 0.80 -14.30 1.87
C PHE A 198 -0.11 -15.29 1.15
N THR A 199 -0.30 -16.48 1.76
CA THR A 199 -1.13 -17.55 1.20
C THR A 199 -1.90 -18.27 2.32
N GLY A 200 -3.00 -18.96 1.95
CA GLY A 200 -3.75 -19.77 2.91
C GLY A 200 -4.46 -18.95 3.99
N HIS A 201 -5.09 -17.84 3.59
CA HIS A 201 -5.78 -16.94 4.51
C HIS A 201 -6.94 -17.62 5.21
N GLN A 202 -7.00 -17.44 6.53
CA GLN A 202 -8.11 -17.85 7.39
C GLN A 202 -8.72 -16.59 8.02
N PHE A 203 -9.98 -16.34 7.72
CA PHE A 203 -10.76 -15.24 8.25
C PHE A 203 -11.66 -15.77 9.40
N LYS A 204 -11.49 -15.24 10.61
CA LYS A 204 -12.21 -15.65 11.82
C LYS A 204 -12.99 -14.50 12.44
#